data_3b9aa7a2d057c2594102b0e878271282
#
_entry.id   3b9aa7a2d057c2594102b0e878271282
#
_cell.length_a   1.000
_cell.length_b   1.000
_cell.length_c   1.000
_cell.angle_alpha   90.00
_cell.angle_beta   90.00
_cell.angle_gamma   90.00
#
_symmetry.space_group_name_H-M   'P 1'
#
loop_
_entity.id
_entity.type
_entity.pdbx_description
1 polymer ?
#
loop_
_entity_poly.entity_id
_entity_poly.type
_entity_poly.pdbx_seq_one_letter_code
_entity_poly.pdbx_strand_id
1 'polypeptide(L)'
;ERDHRLAPEQVISLLQSIQPDAVEIHTASGHDGGFSTLIQSLQQHKVPLRRLAVSSGLEGHGVKADQLAGLLWRRYSRLRQAGYRPLWQLDGRPMSGDVGAGTARAAVQLWRAMRGLAPPGPLQLAGGTNAATLEFLRPTERPAGIAFGGVARRLLMPVLDEAQTRGL
;
A
#
# COMPACT_ATOMS: atom_id res chain seq x y z
N GLU A 1 -8.26 -14.53 17.43
CA GLU A 1 -8.68 -13.41 16.55
C GLU A 1 -9.86 -13.91 15.73
N ARG A 2 -11.03 -13.28 15.84
CA ARG A 2 -12.18 -13.65 14.99
C ARG A 2 -12.00 -12.98 13.65
N ASP A 3 -11.86 -13.79 12.61
CA ASP A 3 -11.80 -13.33 11.23
C ASP A 3 -13.18 -12.75 10.83
N HIS A 4 -13.33 -11.45 10.86
CA HIS A 4 -14.56 -10.76 10.46
C HIS A 4 -14.53 -10.54 8.94
N ARG A 5 -15.15 -11.46 8.20
CA ARG A 5 -15.35 -11.32 6.75
C ARG A 5 -16.60 -10.49 6.50
N LEU A 6 -16.42 -9.28 6.00
CA LEU A 6 -17.51 -8.45 5.50
C LEU A 6 -17.83 -8.81 4.05
N ALA A 7 -19.11 -8.92 3.72
CA ALA A 7 -19.54 -8.99 2.33
C ALA A 7 -19.23 -7.66 1.61
N PRO A 8 -18.99 -7.67 0.29
CA PRO A 8 -18.68 -6.45 -0.47
C PRO A 8 -19.69 -5.32 -0.23
N GLU A 9 -20.98 -5.64 -0.13
CA GLU A 9 -22.06 -4.68 0.11
C GLU A 9 -21.95 -4.00 1.49
N GLN A 10 -21.50 -4.74 2.50
CA GLN A 10 -21.25 -4.19 3.84
C GLN A 10 -20.07 -3.24 3.83
N VAL A 11 -19.01 -3.57 3.09
CA VAL A 11 -17.85 -2.68 2.89
C VAL A 11 -18.30 -1.39 2.19
N ILE A 12 -19.11 -1.48 1.14
CA ILE A 12 -19.64 -0.32 0.43
C ILE A 12 -20.48 0.56 1.35
N SER A 13 -21.41 -0.02 2.10
CA SER A 13 -22.26 0.71 3.06
C SER A 13 -21.40 1.46 4.10
N LEU A 14 -20.34 0.82 4.59
CA LEU A 14 -19.40 1.43 5.52
C LEU A 14 -18.67 2.61 4.88
N LEU A 15 -18.14 2.45 3.66
CA LEU A 15 -17.44 3.51 2.95
C LEU A 15 -18.35 4.70 2.63
N GLN A 16 -19.60 4.45 2.27
CA GLN A 16 -20.60 5.50 2.03
C GLN A 16 -20.95 6.25 3.32
N SER A 17 -20.98 5.57 4.46
CA SER A 17 -21.23 6.17 5.77
C SER A 17 -20.07 7.02 6.26
N ILE A 18 -18.82 6.54 6.11
CA ILE A 18 -17.61 7.20 6.61
C ILE A 18 -17.13 8.28 5.65
N GLN A 19 -17.33 8.10 4.34
CA GLN A 19 -16.86 8.97 3.26
C GLN A 19 -15.35 9.28 3.36
N PRO A 20 -14.47 8.27 3.41
CA PRO A 20 -13.05 8.49 3.55
C PRO A 20 -12.48 9.10 2.26
N ASP A 21 -11.49 9.99 2.39
CA ASP A 21 -10.73 10.50 1.23
C ASP A 21 -9.88 9.42 0.56
N ALA A 22 -9.40 8.46 1.34
CA ALA A 22 -8.53 7.39 0.87
C ALA A 22 -8.85 6.04 1.51
N VAL A 23 -8.64 4.99 0.74
CA VAL A 23 -8.76 3.59 1.20
C VAL A 23 -7.50 2.83 0.79
N GLU A 24 -7.05 1.96 1.66
CA GLU A 24 -6.04 0.97 1.33
C GLU A 24 -6.68 -0.41 1.17
N ILE A 25 -6.38 -1.07 0.06
CA ILE A 25 -6.72 -2.48 -0.17
C ILE A 25 -5.46 -3.29 0.08
N HIS A 26 -5.45 -4.02 1.18
CA HIS A 26 -4.37 -4.96 1.47
C HIS A 26 -4.57 -6.24 0.68
N THR A 27 -3.57 -6.61 -0.13
CA THR A 27 -3.67 -7.77 -1.01
C THR A 27 -2.42 -8.64 -0.96
N ALA A 28 -2.60 -9.89 -1.40
CA ALA A 28 -1.49 -10.81 -1.66
C ALA A 28 -1.59 -11.38 -3.09
N SER A 29 -0.54 -12.06 -3.52
CA SER A 29 -0.59 -12.87 -4.75
C SER A 29 -1.65 -13.96 -4.58
N GLY A 30 -2.49 -14.18 -5.61
CA GLY A 30 -3.61 -15.14 -5.55
C GLY A 30 -4.95 -14.53 -5.13
N HIS A 31 -5.01 -13.30 -4.65
CA HIS A 31 -6.26 -12.63 -4.26
C HIS A 31 -6.96 -11.88 -5.40
N ASP A 32 -6.65 -12.17 -6.66
CA ASP A 32 -7.16 -11.43 -7.83
C ASP A 32 -8.68 -11.51 -8.01
N GLY A 33 -9.29 -12.63 -7.61
CA GLY A 33 -10.76 -12.79 -7.64
C GLY A 33 -11.44 -11.80 -6.68
N GLY A 34 -11.06 -11.83 -5.41
CA GLY A 34 -11.60 -10.93 -4.39
C GLY A 34 -11.32 -9.46 -4.68
N PHE A 35 -10.10 -9.15 -5.15
CA PHE A 35 -9.75 -7.80 -5.61
C PHE A 35 -10.68 -7.32 -6.72
N SER A 36 -10.95 -8.17 -7.70
CA SER A 36 -11.81 -7.86 -8.83
C SER A 36 -13.24 -7.56 -8.41
N THR A 37 -13.79 -8.41 -7.54
CA THR A 37 -15.15 -8.25 -6.99
C THR A 37 -15.27 -6.93 -6.23
N LEU A 38 -14.28 -6.61 -5.37
CA LEU A 38 -14.30 -5.36 -4.62
C LEU A 38 -14.23 -4.13 -5.54
N ILE A 39 -13.34 -4.12 -6.55
CA ILE A 39 -13.23 -2.99 -7.48
C ILE A 39 -14.52 -2.83 -8.29
N GLN A 40 -15.15 -3.92 -8.71
CA GLN A 40 -16.45 -3.87 -9.39
C GLN A 40 -17.53 -3.26 -8.48
N SER A 41 -17.60 -3.67 -7.22
CA SER A 41 -18.56 -3.12 -6.25
C SER A 41 -18.31 -1.63 -6.01
N LEU A 42 -17.06 -1.20 -5.83
CA LEU A 42 -16.72 0.22 -5.69
C LEU A 42 -17.16 1.05 -6.91
N GLN A 43 -16.96 0.51 -8.11
CA GLN A 43 -17.37 1.14 -9.38
C GLN A 43 -18.88 1.25 -9.50
N GLN A 44 -19.62 0.16 -9.25
CA GLN A 44 -21.08 0.11 -9.35
C GLN A 44 -21.75 1.12 -8.42
N HIS A 45 -21.22 1.26 -7.21
CA HIS A 45 -21.76 2.19 -6.21
C HIS A 45 -21.13 3.59 -6.28
N LYS A 46 -20.25 3.84 -7.26
CA LYS A 46 -19.60 5.14 -7.50
C LYS A 46 -18.98 5.74 -6.24
N VAL A 47 -18.30 4.89 -5.43
CA VAL A 47 -17.68 5.35 -4.18
C VAL A 47 -16.61 6.42 -4.51
N PRO A 48 -16.74 7.66 -4.00
CA PRO A 48 -15.84 8.74 -4.34
C PRO A 48 -14.56 8.66 -3.50
N LEU A 49 -13.47 8.16 -4.07
CA LEU A 49 -12.18 8.11 -3.41
C LEU A 49 -11.17 9.03 -4.11
N ARG A 50 -10.55 9.90 -3.37
CA ARG A 50 -9.43 10.73 -3.86
C ARG A 50 -8.17 9.91 -4.09
N ARG A 51 -7.97 8.88 -3.25
CA ARG A 51 -6.83 7.99 -3.31
C ARG A 51 -7.23 6.54 -3.04
N LEU A 52 -6.75 5.64 -3.88
CA LEU A 52 -6.87 4.22 -3.65
C LEU A 52 -5.46 3.61 -3.60
N ALA A 53 -5.04 3.26 -2.39
CA ALA A 53 -3.79 2.55 -2.19
C ALA A 53 -4.02 1.04 -2.29
N VAL A 54 -3.09 0.34 -2.91
CA VAL A 54 -3.13 -1.13 -3.01
C VAL A 54 -1.79 -1.66 -2.55
N SER A 55 -1.79 -2.43 -1.48
CA SER A 55 -0.58 -3.07 -0.98
C SER A 55 -0.28 -4.36 -1.73
N SER A 56 0.98 -4.62 -1.97
CA SER A 56 1.46 -5.83 -2.62
C SER A 56 2.94 -6.06 -2.30
N GLY A 57 3.31 -7.30 -2.07
CA GLY A 57 4.69 -7.71 -1.76
C GLY A 57 5.08 -9.01 -2.41
N LEU A 58 6.33 -9.42 -2.19
CA LEU A 58 6.87 -10.70 -2.66
C LEU A 58 6.58 -11.86 -1.68
N GLU A 59 5.69 -11.64 -0.75
CA GLU A 59 5.35 -12.49 0.40
C GLU A 59 5.74 -13.96 0.22
N GLY A 60 6.83 -14.38 0.88
CA GLY A 60 7.15 -15.76 1.28
C GLY A 60 6.98 -16.94 0.29
N HIS A 61 6.38 -16.71 -0.85
CA HIS A 61 5.90 -17.75 -1.75
C HIS A 61 6.69 -17.84 -3.07
N GLY A 62 7.93 -17.37 -3.10
CA GLY A 62 8.76 -17.47 -4.30
C GLY A 62 8.32 -16.57 -5.46
N VAL A 63 7.44 -15.59 -5.22
CA VAL A 63 7.05 -14.60 -6.23
C VAL A 63 8.24 -13.72 -6.58
N LYS A 64 8.57 -13.64 -7.87
CA LYS A 64 9.64 -12.78 -8.36
C LYS A 64 9.13 -11.35 -8.65
N ALA A 65 10.03 -10.38 -8.68
CA ALA A 65 9.68 -8.98 -8.92
C ALA A 65 9.00 -8.75 -10.28
N ASP A 66 9.39 -9.48 -11.32
CA ASP A 66 8.76 -9.44 -12.65
C ASP A 66 7.31 -9.94 -12.64
N GLN A 67 7.04 -11.00 -11.87
CA GLN A 67 5.68 -11.52 -11.68
C GLN A 67 4.81 -10.51 -10.92
N LEU A 68 5.37 -9.87 -9.89
CA LEU A 68 4.69 -8.79 -9.17
C LEU A 68 4.41 -7.59 -10.10
N ALA A 69 5.37 -7.18 -10.90
CA ALA A 69 5.17 -6.11 -11.89
C ALA A 69 4.03 -6.44 -12.87
N GLY A 70 4.00 -7.67 -13.39
CA GLY A 70 2.91 -8.14 -14.24
C GLY A 70 1.55 -8.12 -13.54
N LEU A 71 1.49 -8.46 -12.24
CA LEU A 71 0.30 -8.37 -11.42
C LEU A 71 -0.18 -6.91 -11.29
N LEU A 72 0.74 -5.97 -11.00
CA LEU A 72 0.41 -4.54 -10.88
C LEU A 72 -0.10 -3.97 -12.20
N TRP A 73 0.43 -4.39 -13.36
CA TRP A 73 -0.07 -4.01 -14.67
C TRP A 73 -1.53 -4.45 -14.89
N ARG A 74 -1.86 -5.70 -14.57
CA ARG A 74 -3.25 -6.20 -14.69
C ARG A 74 -4.21 -5.45 -13.76
N ARG A 75 -3.81 -5.25 -12.51
CA ARG A 75 -4.60 -4.50 -11.51
C ARG A 75 -4.76 -3.03 -11.89
N TYR A 76 -3.71 -2.42 -12.46
CA TYR A 76 -3.78 -1.04 -12.96
C TYR A 76 -4.87 -0.88 -14.02
N SER A 77 -4.88 -1.74 -15.03
CA SER A 77 -5.88 -1.68 -16.10
C SER A 77 -7.30 -1.74 -15.54
N ARG A 78 -7.53 -2.65 -14.59
CA ARG A 78 -8.84 -2.80 -13.92
C ARG A 78 -9.24 -1.57 -13.10
N LEU A 79 -8.33 -1.02 -12.33
CA LEU A 79 -8.55 0.19 -11.54
C LEU A 79 -8.85 1.39 -12.43
N ARG A 80 -8.12 1.54 -13.54
CA ARG A 80 -8.34 2.63 -14.48
C ARG A 80 -9.69 2.52 -15.18
N GLN A 81 -10.11 1.31 -15.57
CA GLN A 81 -11.45 1.07 -16.13
C GLN A 81 -12.55 1.41 -15.13
N ALA A 82 -12.31 1.17 -13.84
CA ALA A 82 -13.23 1.54 -12.77
C ALA A 82 -13.17 3.04 -12.37
N GLY A 83 -12.30 3.84 -13.00
CA GLY A 83 -12.16 5.28 -12.73
C GLY A 83 -11.16 5.64 -11.63
N TYR A 84 -10.49 4.66 -11.01
CA TYR A 84 -9.56 4.89 -9.92
C TYR A 84 -8.12 5.06 -10.39
N ARG A 85 -7.34 5.84 -9.62
CA ARG A 85 -5.87 6.00 -9.79
C ARG A 85 -5.18 5.36 -8.62
N PRO A 86 -4.45 4.24 -8.80
CA PRO A 86 -3.79 3.55 -7.71
C PRO A 86 -2.55 4.29 -7.21
N LEU A 87 -2.27 4.09 -5.93
CA LEU A 87 -0.97 4.23 -5.31
C LEU A 87 -0.51 2.84 -4.87
N TRP A 88 0.59 2.35 -5.40
CA TRP A 88 1.10 1.04 -5.02
C TRP A 88 1.91 1.14 -3.73
N GLN A 89 1.49 0.41 -2.71
CA GLN A 89 2.26 0.21 -1.49
C GLN A 89 3.05 -1.09 -1.63
N LEU A 90 4.37 -0.98 -1.66
CA LEU A 90 5.25 -2.12 -1.83
C LEU A 90 5.66 -2.66 -0.46
N ASP A 91 5.12 -3.81 -0.08
CA ASP A 91 5.43 -4.47 1.17
C ASP A 91 6.73 -5.26 1.05
N GLY A 92 7.81 -4.66 1.53
CA GLY A 92 9.13 -5.31 1.54
C GLY A 92 9.21 -6.51 2.47
N ARG A 93 8.25 -6.64 3.39
CA ARG A 93 8.12 -7.76 4.32
C ARG A 93 6.69 -7.85 4.86
N PRO A 94 6.18 -9.05 5.19
CA PRO A 94 4.91 -9.21 5.89
C PRO A 94 4.87 -8.37 7.17
N MET A 95 3.71 -7.83 7.49
CA MET A 95 3.47 -6.90 8.61
C MET A 95 3.72 -7.51 10.00
N SER A 96 3.87 -8.84 10.10
CA SER A 96 4.10 -9.58 11.34
C SER A 96 5.60 -9.83 11.53
N GLY A 97 6.23 -9.15 12.48
CA GLY A 97 7.60 -9.46 12.87
C GLY A 97 8.42 -8.26 13.35
N ASP A 98 9.67 -8.54 13.68
CA ASP A 98 10.65 -7.55 14.11
C ASP A 98 10.87 -6.47 13.04
N VAL A 99 10.86 -5.22 13.46
CA VAL A 99 11.03 -4.02 12.62
C VAL A 99 12.45 -3.45 12.72
N GLY A 100 13.46 -4.30 12.83
CA GLY A 100 14.87 -3.87 12.81
C GLY A 100 15.30 -3.26 11.47
N ALA A 101 16.48 -2.63 11.44
CA ALA A 101 17.01 -1.93 10.25
C ALA A 101 17.04 -2.80 8.97
N GLY A 102 17.20 -4.11 9.11
CA GLY A 102 17.19 -5.06 7.98
C GLY A 102 15.88 -5.07 7.20
N THR A 103 14.74 -4.81 7.85
CA THR A 103 13.44 -4.77 7.17
C THR A 103 13.30 -3.56 6.27
N ALA A 104 13.83 -2.40 6.68
CA ALA A 104 13.86 -1.20 5.85
C ALA A 104 14.72 -1.39 4.59
N ARG A 105 15.84 -2.10 4.71
CA ARG A 105 16.66 -2.48 3.55
C ARG A 105 15.87 -3.30 2.55
N ALA A 106 15.13 -4.31 3.02
CA ALA A 106 14.30 -5.17 2.16
C ALA A 106 13.22 -4.35 1.43
N ALA A 107 12.55 -3.42 2.12
CA ALA A 107 11.56 -2.54 1.51
C ALA A 107 12.17 -1.67 0.39
N VAL A 108 13.34 -1.07 0.64
CA VAL A 108 14.03 -0.24 -0.37
C VAL A 108 14.52 -1.10 -1.55
N GLN A 109 15.01 -2.32 -1.30
CA GLN A 109 15.42 -3.24 -2.37
C GLN A 109 14.24 -3.64 -3.26
N LEU A 110 13.09 -3.97 -2.68
CA LEU A 110 11.88 -4.26 -3.45
C LEU A 110 11.47 -3.05 -4.30
N TRP A 111 11.43 -1.86 -3.73
CA TRP A 111 11.10 -0.64 -4.46
C TRP A 111 12.05 -0.40 -5.64
N ARG A 112 13.37 -0.58 -5.45
CA ARG A 112 14.35 -0.47 -6.55
C ARG A 112 14.10 -1.47 -7.66
N ALA A 113 13.85 -2.73 -7.30
CA ALA A 113 13.54 -3.78 -8.27
C ALA A 113 12.27 -3.43 -9.07
N MET A 114 11.21 -3.03 -8.38
CA MET A 114 9.95 -2.64 -9.01
C MET A 114 10.10 -1.39 -9.88
N ARG A 115 10.83 -0.37 -9.43
CA ARG A 115 11.12 0.82 -10.23
C ARG A 115 11.84 0.48 -11.53
N GLY A 116 12.76 -0.48 -11.51
CA GLY A 116 13.47 -0.96 -12.70
C GLY A 116 12.56 -1.67 -13.71
N LEU A 117 11.47 -2.28 -13.25
CA LEU A 117 10.46 -2.94 -14.08
C LEU A 117 9.34 -1.99 -14.56
N ALA A 118 9.38 -0.73 -14.10
CA ALA A 118 8.47 0.35 -14.49
C ALA A 118 6.98 -0.03 -14.49
N PRO A 119 6.42 -0.62 -13.41
CA PRO A 119 4.98 -0.82 -13.34
C PRO A 119 4.25 0.53 -13.35
N PRO A 120 3.02 0.58 -13.88
CA PRO A 120 2.31 1.85 -14.01
C PRO A 120 1.85 2.36 -12.64
N GLY A 121 1.95 3.67 -12.44
CA GLY A 121 1.51 4.36 -11.22
C GLY A 121 2.64 4.60 -10.21
N PRO A 122 2.36 5.43 -9.19
CA PRO A 122 3.34 5.77 -8.17
C PRO A 122 3.61 4.61 -7.23
N LEU A 123 4.88 4.41 -6.87
CA LEU A 123 5.37 3.37 -5.97
C LEU A 123 5.74 3.98 -4.62
N GLN A 124 5.09 3.52 -3.56
CA GLN A 124 5.33 3.90 -2.17
C GLN A 124 6.02 2.75 -1.43
N LEU A 125 6.97 3.09 -0.58
CA LEU A 125 7.54 2.14 0.38
C LEU A 125 6.51 1.82 1.46
N ALA A 126 6.34 0.54 1.76
CA ALA A 126 5.50 0.06 2.85
C ALA A 126 6.15 -1.18 3.49
N GLY A 127 5.48 -1.88 4.35
CA GLY A 127 5.92 -3.15 4.96
C GLY A 127 7.42 -3.23 5.30
N GLY A 128 7.77 -3.07 6.56
CA GLY A 128 9.16 -3.08 7.02
C GLY A 128 9.84 -1.70 7.13
N THR A 129 9.17 -0.61 6.75
CA THR A 129 9.68 0.75 6.93
C THR A 129 9.85 1.12 8.41
N ASN A 130 10.93 1.83 8.73
CA ASN A 130 11.28 2.25 10.08
C ASN A 130 12.20 3.49 10.04
N ALA A 131 12.77 3.90 11.18
CA ALA A 131 13.67 5.05 11.28
C ALA A 131 14.87 5.00 10.32
N ALA A 132 15.39 3.80 10.04
CA ALA A 132 16.54 3.61 9.16
C ALA A 132 16.17 3.65 7.65
N THR A 133 14.89 3.77 7.29
CA THR A 133 14.47 3.68 5.87
C THR A 133 15.17 4.73 4.99
N LEU A 134 15.32 5.95 5.49
CA LEU A 134 15.98 7.02 4.73
C LEU A 134 17.47 6.79 4.52
N GLU A 135 18.14 6.09 5.44
CA GLU A 135 19.57 5.77 5.34
C GLU A 135 19.86 4.81 4.18
N PHE A 136 18.90 3.98 3.80
CA PHE A 136 19.03 3.06 2.67
C PHE A 136 18.67 3.68 1.32
N LEU A 137 18.05 4.85 1.29
CA LEU A 137 17.77 5.57 0.05
C LEU A 137 18.97 6.41 -0.37
N ARG A 138 19.29 6.38 -1.67
CA ARG A 138 20.28 7.29 -2.24
C ARG A 138 19.71 8.71 -2.30
N PRO A 139 20.55 9.76 -2.30
CA PRO A 139 20.09 11.15 -2.35
C PRO A 139 19.20 11.49 -3.56
N THR A 140 19.31 10.73 -4.65
CA THR A 140 18.54 10.92 -5.89
C THR A 140 17.26 10.04 -5.94
N GLU A 141 17.10 9.12 -5.01
CA GLU A 141 15.93 8.22 -4.99
C GLU A 141 14.73 8.90 -4.33
N ARG A 142 13.60 8.90 -5.03
CA ARG A 142 12.35 9.53 -4.58
C ARG A 142 11.21 8.55 -4.76
N PRO A 143 10.89 7.73 -3.75
CA PRO A 143 9.63 7.00 -3.72
C PRO A 143 8.45 7.98 -3.67
N ALA A 144 7.29 7.55 -4.12
CA ALA A 144 6.08 8.37 -4.08
C ALA A 144 5.61 8.68 -2.64
N GLY A 145 6.11 7.93 -1.68
CA GLY A 145 5.87 8.10 -0.25
C GLY A 145 6.51 6.98 0.55
N ILE A 146 6.45 7.12 1.85
CA ILE A 146 6.86 6.10 2.82
C ILE A 146 5.71 5.91 3.79
N ALA A 147 5.10 4.72 3.80
CA ALA A 147 4.08 4.36 4.76
C ALA A 147 4.73 3.78 6.02
N PHE A 148 4.33 4.28 7.18
CA PHE A 148 4.81 3.80 8.47
C PHE A 148 3.71 3.02 9.19
N GLY A 149 3.98 1.77 9.54
CA GLY A 149 3.11 0.94 10.36
C GLY A 149 3.07 1.34 11.83
N GLY A 150 2.33 0.58 12.65
CA GLY A 150 2.05 0.94 14.04
C GLY A 150 3.27 1.21 14.94
N VAL A 151 4.35 0.42 14.80
CA VAL A 151 5.58 0.63 15.59
C VAL A 151 6.32 1.88 15.12
N ALA A 152 6.45 2.07 13.81
CA ALA A 152 7.15 3.21 13.23
C ALA A 152 6.35 4.52 13.35
N ARG A 153 5.01 4.44 13.48
CA ARG A 153 4.14 5.60 13.70
C ARG A 153 4.54 6.38 14.96
N ARG A 154 5.02 5.69 16.01
CA ARG A 154 5.53 6.32 17.23
C ARG A 154 6.69 7.28 16.98
N LEU A 155 7.44 7.10 15.89
CA LEU A 155 8.53 8.02 15.51
C LEU A 155 8.00 9.37 15.00
N LEU A 156 6.81 9.38 14.45
CA LEU A 156 6.18 10.59 13.90
C LEU A 156 5.37 11.36 14.94
N MET A 157 4.91 10.69 16.01
CA MET A 157 4.06 11.33 17.01
C MET A 157 4.66 12.61 17.61
N PRO A 158 5.94 12.65 18.05
CA PRO A 158 6.51 13.87 18.59
C PRO A 158 6.51 15.04 17.59
N VAL A 159 6.76 14.75 16.31
CA VAL A 159 6.76 15.77 15.24
C VAL A 159 5.34 16.26 14.96
N LEU A 160 4.35 15.37 14.96
CA LEU A 160 2.94 15.74 14.79
C LEU A 160 2.43 16.55 15.97
N ASP A 161 2.76 16.17 17.19
CA ASP A 161 2.39 16.92 18.40
C ASP A 161 3.01 18.33 18.41
N GLU A 162 4.26 18.44 17.97
CA GLU A 162 4.92 19.74 17.82
C GLU A 162 4.26 20.60 16.72
N ALA A 163 3.96 20.01 15.56
CA ALA A 163 3.28 20.71 14.46
C ALA A 163 1.89 21.19 14.91
N GLN A 164 1.12 20.34 15.57
CA GLN A 164 -0.19 20.70 16.11
C GLN A 164 -0.11 21.83 17.14
N THR A 165 0.88 21.79 18.03
CA THR A 165 1.10 22.84 19.03
C THR A 165 1.44 24.19 18.38
N ARG A 166 2.13 24.16 17.24
CA ARG A 166 2.49 25.37 16.48
C ARG A 166 1.41 25.84 15.49
N GLY A 167 0.29 25.12 15.39
CA GLY A 167 -0.81 25.44 14.45
C GLY A 167 -0.46 25.19 12.99
N LEU A 168 0.43 24.21 12.70
CA LEU A 168 0.85 23.80 11.37
C LEU A 168 0.04 22.61 10.86
#